data_a522cab17d8b90d0214a2eac15b1b829
#
_entry.id   a522cab17d8b90d0214a2eac15b1b829
#
_cell.length_a   1.000
_cell.length_b   1.000
_cell.length_c   1.000
_cell.angle_alpha   90.00
_cell.angle_beta   90.00
_cell.angle_gamma   90.00
#
_symmetry.space_group_name_H-M   'P 1'
#
loop_
_entity.id
_entity.type
_entity.pdbx_description
1 polymer ?
#
loop_
_entity_poly.entity_id
_entity_poly.type
_entity_poly.pdbx_seq_one_letter_code
_entity_poly.pdbx_strand_id
1 'polypeptide(L)'
;MSNATLKDLSIRLAAGDCSSVELTQEFLNKINILGNDLGCFITVDAERSLTQAKAADARRAAGNAGLLTGVPLAHKDIFCAEGWLTTCGSRMLSNFVSPYDAHVVERCNAAGMVTLGKTNMDEFAMGSSNETSYFGPVRNPWNHDTVPGGSSGGSAAAVAARLAPAATGTDTGGSIRQPAALTGICGLKPTYGLVSRYGMIAFASSLDQAGPMARTAEDLGLLLNVMVGHDPRDSTSLERPAEDYNRDLAKPLKGLRVGLPQEFFAEGLSAGVRHAVEAAVGEYRKLGATVVDISLPNMELSVAVYYVLAPAEASSNLSRFDGVRYGHRAAAYTDLLDMYKRSRAEGFGAEVKRRILIGTYVLSHGYYDAYYIRAQKLRRLIARDFAEAFKQCDVIMGPTSPTTAFRLGEKSADPVQMYLSDIYTIAVNLAGLPGMSIPCGFDSSGLPVGLQIIGNYFDEARMLNVAHQYQLATDWHQRAPAGAQ
;
A
#
# COMPACT_ATOMS: atom_id res chain seq x y z
N MET A 1 7.33 -10.11 -22.65
CA MET A 1 7.75 -10.26 -21.23
C MET A 1 6.84 -9.55 -20.24
N SER A 2 6.22 -8.46 -20.61
CA SER A 2 5.44 -7.58 -19.71
C SER A 2 4.23 -8.20 -19.01
N ASN A 3 3.68 -9.29 -19.53
CA ASN A 3 2.56 -9.98 -18.90
C ASN A 3 2.98 -11.07 -17.91
N ALA A 4 4.27 -11.34 -17.78
CA ALA A 4 4.79 -12.29 -16.80
C ALA A 4 4.58 -11.79 -15.36
N THR A 5 4.22 -12.69 -14.45
CA THR A 5 4.13 -12.41 -13.02
C THR A 5 5.53 -12.31 -12.40
N LEU A 6 5.64 -11.86 -11.16
CA LEU A 6 6.92 -11.87 -10.44
C LEU A 6 7.50 -13.28 -10.38
N LYS A 7 6.67 -14.29 -10.15
CA LYS A 7 7.05 -15.71 -10.18
C LYS A 7 7.53 -16.15 -11.56
N ASP A 8 6.79 -15.82 -12.63
CA ASP A 8 7.19 -16.19 -13.99
C ASP A 8 8.55 -15.63 -14.36
N LEU A 9 8.80 -14.34 -14.00
CA LEU A 9 10.09 -13.69 -14.21
C LEU A 9 11.21 -14.38 -13.44
N SER A 10 10.96 -14.79 -12.20
CA SER A 10 11.94 -15.51 -11.39
C SER A 10 12.32 -16.87 -11.99
N ILE A 11 11.33 -17.59 -12.53
CA ILE A 11 11.54 -18.88 -13.23
C ILE A 11 12.38 -18.68 -14.49
N ARG A 12 12.04 -17.67 -15.31
CA ARG A 12 12.77 -17.38 -16.56
C ARG A 12 14.22 -16.97 -16.32
N LEU A 13 14.45 -16.14 -15.28
CA LEU A 13 15.82 -15.80 -14.86
C LEU A 13 16.59 -17.03 -14.37
N ALA A 14 15.93 -17.94 -13.65
CA ALA A 14 16.55 -19.19 -13.17
C ALA A 14 16.88 -20.17 -14.32
N ALA A 15 16.03 -20.22 -15.34
CA ALA A 15 16.24 -21.03 -16.55
C ALA A 15 17.30 -20.44 -17.51
N GLY A 16 17.68 -19.17 -17.34
CA GLY A 16 18.57 -18.47 -18.28
C GLY A 16 17.88 -18.01 -19.56
N ASP A 17 16.55 -17.97 -19.58
CA ASP A 17 15.76 -17.52 -20.75
C ASP A 17 15.92 -16.01 -21.01
N CYS A 18 16.37 -15.26 -20.01
CA CYS A 18 16.73 -13.85 -20.08
C CYS A 18 17.72 -13.50 -18.95
N SER A 19 18.49 -12.44 -19.14
CA SER A 19 19.31 -11.83 -18.10
C SER A 19 18.52 -10.80 -17.30
N SER A 20 18.99 -10.48 -16.11
CA SER A 20 18.45 -9.38 -15.30
C SER A 20 18.62 -8.02 -15.98
N VAL A 21 19.74 -7.84 -16.73
CA VAL A 21 19.98 -6.61 -17.50
C VAL A 21 18.95 -6.46 -18.60
N GLU A 22 18.67 -7.49 -19.41
CA GLU A 22 17.64 -7.44 -20.47
C GLU A 22 16.26 -7.14 -19.89
N LEU A 23 15.90 -7.84 -18.82
CA LEU A 23 14.61 -7.66 -18.14
C LEU A 23 14.46 -6.24 -17.58
N THR A 24 15.48 -5.73 -16.89
CA THR A 24 15.47 -4.38 -16.33
C THR A 24 15.37 -3.31 -17.43
N GLN A 25 16.12 -3.48 -18.53
CA GLN A 25 16.07 -2.57 -19.67
C GLN A 25 14.67 -2.53 -20.32
N GLU A 26 13.99 -3.68 -20.42
CA GLU A 26 12.61 -3.72 -20.94
C GLU A 26 11.65 -2.88 -20.07
N PHE A 27 11.71 -3.04 -18.73
CA PHE A 27 10.87 -2.25 -17.83
C PHE A 27 11.21 -0.77 -17.87
N LEU A 28 12.49 -0.39 -17.88
CA LEU A 28 12.93 0.99 -18.00
C LEU A 28 12.44 1.65 -19.32
N ASN A 29 12.48 0.93 -20.42
CA ASN A 29 11.95 1.41 -21.70
C ASN A 29 10.45 1.68 -21.62
N LYS A 30 9.66 0.78 -20.99
CA LYS A 30 8.22 0.99 -20.78
C LYS A 30 7.92 2.16 -19.85
N ILE A 31 8.66 2.30 -18.76
CA ILE A 31 8.53 3.43 -17.85
C ILE A 31 8.77 4.75 -18.60
N ASN A 32 9.76 4.79 -19.49
CA ASN A 32 10.04 5.98 -20.30
C ASN A 32 8.91 6.31 -21.29
N ILE A 33 8.22 5.32 -21.84
CA ILE A 33 7.13 5.50 -22.81
C ILE A 33 5.81 5.88 -22.14
N LEU A 34 5.41 5.16 -21.08
CA LEU A 34 4.06 5.24 -20.49
C LEU A 34 4.07 5.89 -19.10
N GLY A 35 5.19 5.85 -18.40
CA GLY A 35 5.25 6.25 -16.98
C GLY A 35 5.01 7.75 -16.77
N ASN A 36 5.40 8.58 -17.72
CA ASN A 36 5.21 10.04 -17.65
C ASN A 36 3.73 10.43 -17.78
N ASP A 37 2.98 9.81 -18.68
CA ASP A 37 1.55 10.11 -18.88
C ASP A 37 0.71 9.70 -17.67
N LEU A 38 1.11 8.63 -16.99
CA LEU A 38 0.46 8.16 -15.77
C LEU A 38 0.95 8.86 -14.50
N GLY A 39 2.13 9.48 -14.53
CA GLY A 39 2.74 10.13 -13.36
C GLY A 39 3.14 9.14 -12.25
N CYS A 40 3.40 7.86 -12.59
CA CYS A 40 3.62 6.79 -11.62
C CYS A 40 4.93 6.90 -10.85
N PHE A 41 5.97 7.51 -11.42
CA PHE A 41 7.30 7.60 -10.84
C PHE A 41 7.70 9.04 -10.57
N ILE A 42 8.33 9.29 -9.42
CA ILE A 42 9.00 10.57 -9.10
C ILE A 42 10.44 10.51 -9.57
N THR A 43 11.11 9.37 -9.36
CA THR A 43 12.53 9.21 -9.70
C THR A 43 12.72 7.85 -10.39
N VAL A 44 13.42 7.91 -11.53
CA VAL A 44 13.96 6.74 -12.24
C VAL A 44 15.43 7.00 -12.50
N ASP A 45 16.29 6.06 -12.15
CA ASP A 45 17.74 6.09 -12.39
C ASP A 45 18.15 4.82 -13.13
N ALA A 46 18.18 4.91 -14.47
CA ALA A 46 18.45 3.77 -15.33
C ALA A 46 19.86 3.20 -15.13
N GLU A 47 20.87 4.05 -14.89
CA GLU A 47 22.26 3.62 -14.69
C GLU A 47 22.40 2.79 -13.41
N ARG A 48 21.80 3.28 -12.32
CA ARG A 48 21.78 2.58 -11.02
C ARG A 48 21.04 1.26 -11.13
N SER A 49 19.85 1.24 -11.75
CA SER A 49 19.07 0.01 -11.97
C SER A 49 19.84 -1.03 -12.77
N LEU A 50 20.47 -0.63 -13.87
CA LEU A 50 21.29 -1.53 -14.70
C LEU A 50 22.55 -2.00 -13.99
N THR A 51 23.14 -1.20 -13.10
CA THR A 51 24.26 -1.60 -12.26
C THR A 51 23.85 -2.71 -11.28
N GLN A 52 22.68 -2.58 -10.63
CA GLN A 52 22.11 -3.64 -9.79
C GLN A 52 21.79 -4.90 -10.59
N ALA A 53 21.24 -4.76 -11.81
CA ALA A 53 20.95 -5.88 -12.69
C ALA A 53 22.19 -6.66 -13.11
N LYS A 54 23.29 -5.98 -13.47
CA LYS A 54 24.60 -6.60 -13.75
C LYS A 54 25.14 -7.37 -12.55
N ALA A 55 25.02 -6.80 -11.33
CA ALA A 55 25.42 -7.48 -10.10
C ALA A 55 24.57 -8.73 -9.82
N ALA A 56 23.26 -8.67 -10.12
CA ALA A 56 22.37 -9.82 -10.00
C ALA A 56 22.72 -10.94 -11.00
N ASP A 57 23.04 -10.61 -12.27
CA ASP A 57 23.50 -11.57 -13.26
C ASP A 57 24.81 -12.24 -12.86
N ALA A 58 25.78 -11.46 -12.33
CA ALA A 58 27.02 -12.00 -11.79
C ALA A 58 26.78 -12.94 -10.59
N ARG A 59 25.84 -12.61 -9.70
CA ARG A 59 25.44 -13.45 -8.56
C ARG A 59 24.81 -14.77 -9.05
N ARG A 60 24.01 -14.74 -10.13
CA ARG A 60 23.43 -15.93 -10.76
C ARG A 60 24.50 -16.81 -11.40
N ALA A 61 25.42 -16.22 -12.15
CA ALA A 61 26.53 -16.93 -12.76
C ALA A 61 27.45 -17.63 -11.73
N ALA A 62 27.61 -17.04 -10.54
CA ALA A 62 28.36 -17.62 -9.42
C ALA A 62 27.60 -18.70 -8.63
N GLY A 63 26.34 -19.02 -8.98
CA GLY A 63 25.52 -20.01 -8.26
C GLY A 63 24.99 -19.54 -6.90
N ASN A 64 25.06 -18.23 -6.58
CA ASN A 64 24.67 -17.64 -5.30
C ASN A 64 23.31 -16.91 -5.37
N ALA A 65 22.49 -17.23 -6.36
CA ALA A 65 21.20 -16.56 -6.57
C ALA A 65 20.10 -17.16 -5.70
N GLY A 66 19.30 -16.30 -5.07
CA GLY A 66 18.00 -16.65 -4.51
C GLY A 66 16.88 -16.53 -5.55
N LEU A 67 15.66 -16.90 -5.15
CA LEU A 67 14.49 -16.95 -6.03
C LEU A 67 14.23 -15.61 -6.76
N LEU A 68 14.31 -14.48 -6.05
CA LEU A 68 14.02 -13.16 -6.61
C LEU A 68 15.26 -12.38 -7.06
N THR A 69 16.43 -12.99 -7.09
CA THR A 69 17.66 -12.33 -7.55
C THR A 69 17.51 -11.91 -9.02
N GLY A 70 17.67 -10.62 -9.29
CA GLY A 70 17.55 -10.02 -10.63
C GLY A 70 16.13 -9.64 -11.04
N VAL A 71 15.11 -9.92 -10.23
CA VAL A 71 13.74 -9.50 -10.53
C VAL A 71 13.57 -8.01 -10.22
N PRO A 72 13.05 -7.20 -11.15
CA PRO A 72 12.80 -5.78 -10.92
C PRO A 72 11.67 -5.51 -9.93
N LEU A 73 11.78 -4.38 -9.20
CA LEU A 73 10.82 -3.91 -8.21
C LEU A 73 10.75 -2.38 -8.20
N ALA A 74 9.58 -1.80 -7.95
CA ALA A 74 9.43 -0.38 -7.69
C ALA A 74 9.19 -0.12 -6.20
N HIS A 75 9.79 0.95 -5.64
CA HIS A 75 9.60 1.31 -4.23
C HIS A 75 8.75 2.59 -4.12
N LYS A 76 7.72 2.57 -3.26
CA LYS A 76 7.00 3.81 -2.88
C LYS A 76 7.99 4.83 -2.33
N ASP A 77 7.83 6.09 -2.71
CA ASP A 77 8.80 7.15 -2.40
C ASP A 77 8.82 7.60 -0.92
N ILE A 78 8.22 6.82 -0.06
CA ILE A 78 8.29 6.96 1.41
C ILE A 78 9.45 6.16 2.03
N PHE A 79 9.97 5.15 1.31
CA PHE A 79 11.09 4.34 1.79
C PHE A 79 12.42 5.02 1.46
N CYS A 80 13.23 5.27 2.48
CA CYS A 80 14.62 5.65 2.30
C CYS A 80 15.35 4.58 1.50
N ALA A 81 16.04 4.98 0.44
CA ALA A 81 16.90 4.12 -0.34
C ALA A 81 18.21 4.87 -0.58
N GLU A 82 19.33 4.26 -0.19
CA GLU A 82 20.64 4.93 -0.19
C GLU A 82 21.02 5.45 -1.57
N GLY A 83 21.33 6.74 -1.63
CA GLY A 83 21.67 7.44 -2.86
C GLY A 83 20.49 7.76 -3.78
N TRP A 84 19.26 7.35 -3.45
CA TRP A 84 18.05 7.72 -4.18
C TRP A 84 17.38 8.96 -3.57
N LEU A 85 16.82 9.80 -4.42
CA LEU A 85 15.91 10.85 -3.99
C LEU A 85 14.73 10.21 -3.27
N THR A 86 14.37 10.72 -2.08
CA THR A 86 13.27 10.22 -1.25
C THR A 86 12.45 11.40 -0.75
N THR A 87 11.34 11.69 -1.43
CA THR A 87 10.63 12.97 -1.29
C THR A 87 9.33 12.86 -0.52
N CYS A 88 8.76 11.65 -0.37
CA CYS A 88 7.39 11.45 0.15
C CYS A 88 6.32 12.22 -0.63
N GLY A 89 6.53 12.48 -1.94
CA GLY A 89 5.63 13.30 -2.75
C GLY A 89 5.54 14.77 -2.29
N SER A 90 6.53 15.28 -1.54
CA SER A 90 6.50 16.60 -0.89
C SER A 90 7.60 17.52 -1.38
N ARG A 91 7.27 18.81 -1.52
CA ARG A 91 8.29 19.86 -1.70
C ARG A 91 9.25 19.91 -0.51
N MET A 92 8.79 19.60 0.70
CA MET A 92 9.61 19.62 1.90
C MET A 92 10.86 18.73 1.77
N LEU A 93 10.77 17.59 1.09
CA LEU A 93 11.87 16.65 0.87
C LEU A 93 12.29 16.53 -0.60
N SER A 94 11.88 17.47 -1.47
CA SER A 94 12.13 17.38 -2.92
C SER A 94 13.61 17.34 -3.31
N ASN A 95 14.53 17.69 -2.41
CA ASN A 95 15.98 17.65 -2.59
C ASN A 95 16.68 16.66 -1.66
N PHE A 96 15.95 15.80 -0.95
CA PHE A 96 16.53 14.86 0.01
C PHE A 96 16.96 13.57 -0.66
N VAL A 97 18.27 13.37 -0.76
CA VAL A 97 18.87 12.09 -1.15
C VAL A 97 19.16 11.29 0.12
N SER A 98 18.59 10.09 0.21
CA SER A 98 18.73 9.28 1.43
C SER A 98 20.17 8.78 1.61
N PRO A 99 20.75 8.93 2.82
CA PRO A 99 22.09 8.41 3.15
C PRO A 99 22.07 6.95 3.65
N TYR A 100 20.91 6.29 3.68
CA TYR A 100 20.76 4.91 4.18
C TYR A 100 19.51 4.26 3.58
N ASP A 101 19.45 2.93 3.62
CA ASP A 101 18.29 2.15 3.21
C ASP A 101 17.29 1.96 4.34
N ALA A 102 15.99 1.97 4.01
CA ALA A 102 14.95 1.41 4.86
C ALA A 102 15.13 -0.12 4.97
N HIS A 103 14.72 -0.72 6.09
CA HIS A 103 14.80 -2.17 6.27
C HIS A 103 14.17 -2.96 5.11
N VAL A 104 13.01 -2.53 4.59
CA VAL A 104 12.38 -3.14 3.42
C VAL A 104 13.30 -3.09 2.19
N VAL A 105 13.99 -1.97 1.96
CA VAL A 105 14.92 -1.80 0.84
C VAL A 105 16.17 -2.66 1.06
N GLU A 106 16.75 -2.67 2.27
CA GLU A 106 17.86 -3.56 2.63
C GLU A 106 17.53 -5.02 2.34
N ARG A 107 16.34 -5.47 2.72
CA ARG A 107 15.88 -6.85 2.50
C ARG A 107 15.74 -7.18 1.01
N CYS A 108 15.14 -6.28 0.22
CA CYS A 108 15.02 -6.47 -1.23
C CYS A 108 16.39 -6.48 -1.92
N ASN A 109 17.30 -5.57 -1.52
CA ASN A 109 18.67 -5.52 -2.02
C ASN A 109 19.44 -6.81 -1.66
N ALA A 110 19.32 -7.31 -0.42
CA ALA A 110 19.92 -8.56 0.02
C ALA A 110 19.41 -9.78 -0.76
N ALA A 111 18.11 -9.80 -1.14
CA ALA A 111 17.54 -10.81 -2.03
C ALA A 111 18.05 -10.68 -3.48
N GLY A 112 18.75 -9.60 -3.82
CA GLY A 112 19.29 -9.33 -5.15
C GLY A 112 18.23 -8.80 -6.13
N MET A 113 17.13 -8.23 -5.64
CA MET A 113 16.15 -7.56 -6.49
C MET A 113 16.71 -6.25 -7.05
N VAL A 114 16.14 -5.78 -8.15
CA VAL A 114 16.58 -4.57 -8.86
C VAL A 114 15.57 -3.45 -8.68
N THR A 115 15.98 -2.32 -8.13
CA THR A 115 15.13 -1.14 -7.98
C THR A 115 14.97 -0.42 -9.32
N LEU A 116 13.74 -0.35 -9.86
CA LEU A 116 13.41 0.40 -11.08
C LEU A 116 13.30 1.91 -10.85
N GLY A 117 12.82 2.30 -9.66
CA GLY A 117 12.59 3.69 -9.32
C GLY A 117 11.74 3.87 -8.08
N LYS A 118 11.47 5.14 -7.77
CA LYS A 118 10.65 5.59 -6.64
C LYS A 118 9.30 6.05 -7.15
N THR A 119 8.23 5.36 -6.71
CA THR A 119 6.87 5.63 -7.20
C THR A 119 6.21 6.80 -6.48
N ASN A 120 5.41 7.53 -7.24
CA ASN A 120 4.65 8.67 -6.75
C ASN A 120 3.61 8.26 -5.71
N MET A 121 3.25 9.20 -4.84
CA MET A 121 2.37 8.95 -3.70
C MET A 121 1.69 10.24 -3.25
N ASP A 122 0.59 10.15 -2.51
CA ASP A 122 0.07 11.30 -1.76
C ASP A 122 1.11 11.81 -0.78
N GLU A 123 1.18 13.12 -0.62
CA GLU A 123 2.18 13.80 0.20
C GLU A 123 2.22 13.25 1.63
N PHE A 124 3.38 12.75 2.07
CA PHE A 124 3.60 12.09 3.38
C PHE A 124 2.58 10.99 3.70
N ALA A 125 2.12 10.27 2.68
CA ALA A 125 1.07 9.24 2.77
C ALA A 125 -0.30 9.78 3.27
N MET A 126 -0.56 11.08 3.16
CA MET A 126 -1.78 11.77 3.60
C MET A 126 -2.72 12.03 2.42
N GLY A 127 -3.48 11.02 2.05
CA GLY A 127 -4.46 11.08 0.98
C GLY A 127 -4.96 9.69 0.59
N SER A 128 -5.98 9.66 -0.26
CA SER A 128 -6.64 8.43 -0.72
C SER A 128 -6.87 8.44 -2.24
N SER A 129 -6.20 9.35 -2.98
CA SER A 129 -6.41 9.51 -4.43
C SER A 129 -5.12 9.69 -5.22
N ASN A 130 -4.00 10.01 -4.58
CA ASN A 130 -2.71 10.39 -5.17
C ASN A 130 -2.78 11.70 -5.99
N GLU A 131 -3.61 12.65 -5.52
CA GLU A 131 -3.72 13.99 -6.09
C GLU A 131 -2.90 15.03 -5.31
N THR A 132 -2.44 14.72 -4.08
CA THR A 132 -1.78 15.68 -3.18
C THR A 132 -0.26 15.77 -3.39
N SER A 133 0.30 14.98 -4.30
CA SER A 133 1.74 14.99 -4.59
C SER A 133 2.21 16.33 -5.15
N TYR A 134 3.35 16.82 -4.64
CA TYR A 134 4.05 17.99 -5.21
C TYR A 134 4.48 17.78 -6.67
N PHE A 135 4.68 16.52 -7.08
CA PHE A 135 5.10 16.15 -8.45
C PHE A 135 3.92 15.93 -9.40
N GLY A 136 2.71 16.29 -8.99
CA GLY A 136 1.49 16.12 -9.75
C GLY A 136 0.73 14.82 -9.44
N PRO A 137 -0.52 14.72 -9.93
CA PRO A 137 -1.38 13.58 -9.69
C PRO A 137 -0.92 12.35 -10.46
N VAL A 138 -1.27 11.18 -9.95
CA VAL A 138 -1.19 9.91 -10.68
C VAL A 138 -2.52 9.62 -11.35
N ARG A 139 -2.48 9.09 -12.57
CA ARG A 139 -3.66 8.69 -13.34
C ARG A 139 -3.90 7.20 -13.25
N ASN A 140 -5.16 6.80 -13.25
CA ASN A 140 -5.53 5.39 -13.27
C ASN A 140 -5.31 4.81 -14.68
N PRO A 141 -4.57 3.70 -14.83
CA PRO A 141 -4.32 3.09 -16.13
C PRO A 141 -5.58 2.58 -16.86
N TRP A 142 -6.67 2.31 -16.12
CA TRP A 142 -7.94 1.88 -16.71
C TRP A 142 -8.73 3.04 -17.34
N ASN A 143 -8.60 4.22 -16.76
CA ASN A 143 -9.18 5.46 -17.28
C ASN A 143 -8.37 6.65 -16.75
N HIS A 144 -7.65 7.34 -17.64
CA HIS A 144 -6.72 8.43 -17.28
C HIS A 144 -7.42 9.66 -16.67
N ASP A 145 -8.75 9.77 -16.76
CA ASP A 145 -9.52 10.83 -16.12
C ASP A 145 -9.87 10.52 -14.66
N THR A 146 -9.51 9.33 -14.17
CA THR A 146 -9.81 8.88 -12.82
C THR A 146 -8.57 8.68 -11.97
N VAL A 147 -8.78 8.64 -10.64
CA VAL A 147 -7.72 8.45 -9.66
C VAL A 147 -7.32 6.97 -9.55
N PRO A 148 -6.05 6.64 -9.28
CA PRO A 148 -5.62 5.26 -9.00
C PRO A 148 -5.93 4.84 -7.56
N GLY A 149 -6.41 5.78 -6.72
CA GLY A 149 -6.40 5.64 -5.28
C GLY A 149 -5.06 6.06 -4.66
N GLY A 150 -5.00 6.03 -3.34
CA GLY A 150 -3.83 6.48 -2.57
C GLY A 150 -3.81 5.91 -1.13
N SER A 151 -2.70 6.17 -0.46
CA SER A 151 -1.56 7.01 -0.88
C SER A 151 -0.50 6.29 -1.74
N SER A 152 -0.59 4.96 -1.97
CA SER A 152 0.35 4.21 -2.82
C SER A 152 -0.12 4.14 -4.28
N GLY A 153 -0.70 5.25 -4.81
CA GLY A 153 -1.31 5.28 -6.14
C GLY A 153 -0.30 5.05 -7.28
N GLY A 154 0.90 5.62 -7.18
CA GLY A 154 1.98 5.40 -8.15
C GLY A 154 2.43 3.93 -8.20
N SER A 155 2.56 3.27 -7.04
CA SER A 155 2.87 1.83 -6.96
C SER A 155 1.77 0.99 -7.60
N ALA A 156 0.51 1.29 -7.27
CA ALA A 156 -0.64 0.57 -7.81
C ALA A 156 -0.77 0.75 -9.33
N ALA A 157 -0.67 1.98 -9.82
CA ALA A 157 -0.75 2.29 -11.24
C ALA A 157 0.42 1.67 -12.03
N ALA A 158 1.65 1.69 -11.48
CA ALA A 158 2.82 1.08 -12.11
C ALA A 158 2.64 -0.44 -12.29
N VAL A 159 2.14 -1.15 -11.27
CA VAL A 159 1.87 -2.60 -11.36
C VAL A 159 0.71 -2.89 -12.32
N ALA A 160 -0.38 -2.12 -12.26
CA ALA A 160 -1.53 -2.29 -13.14
C ALA A 160 -1.18 -2.06 -14.61
N ALA A 161 -0.36 -1.02 -14.90
CA ALA A 161 0.12 -0.69 -16.25
C ALA A 161 1.29 -1.58 -16.72
N ARG A 162 1.69 -2.60 -15.94
CA ARG A 162 2.84 -3.47 -16.28
C ARG A 162 4.17 -2.72 -16.41
N LEU A 163 4.36 -1.61 -15.72
CA LEU A 163 5.62 -0.86 -15.63
C LEU A 163 6.56 -1.42 -14.57
N ALA A 164 6.03 -2.21 -13.65
CA ALA A 164 6.78 -3.00 -12.68
C ALA A 164 6.03 -4.30 -12.42
N PRO A 165 6.72 -5.45 -12.20
CA PRO A 165 6.07 -6.72 -11.89
C PRO A 165 5.46 -6.71 -10.48
N ALA A 166 6.06 -5.97 -9.56
CA ALA A 166 5.60 -5.74 -8.21
C ALA A 166 6.11 -4.39 -7.69
N ALA A 167 5.50 -3.91 -6.61
CA ALA A 167 5.93 -2.70 -5.92
C ALA A 167 5.76 -2.83 -4.41
N THR A 168 6.49 -2.00 -3.66
CA THR A 168 6.21 -1.78 -2.24
C THR A 168 5.20 -0.66 -2.06
N GLY A 169 4.37 -0.77 -1.03
CA GLY A 169 3.43 0.26 -0.60
C GLY A 169 3.44 0.43 0.91
N THR A 170 2.69 1.41 1.41
CA THR A 170 2.40 1.59 2.84
C THR A 170 0.92 1.76 3.05
N ASP A 171 0.42 1.31 4.20
CA ASP A 171 -1.00 1.30 4.54
C ASP A 171 -1.18 1.76 5.99
N THR A 172 -1.70 2.96 6.16
CA THR A 172 -1.99 3.58 7.45
C THR A 172 -3.48 3.58 7.75
N GLY A 173 -4.30 3.67 6.71
CA GLY A 173 -5.76 3.62 6.77
C GLY A 173 -6.42 2.92 5.59
N GLY A 174 -5.61 2.32 4.68
CA GLY A 174 -6.10 1.68 3.45
C GLY A 174 -5.15 1.86 2.28
N SER A 175 -4.02 2.54 2.46
CA SER A 175 -3.19 3.06 1.35
C SER A 175 -2.39 2.03 0.54
N ILE A 176 -2.54 0.73 0.79
CA ILE A 176 -2.19 -0.39 -0.09
C ILE A 176 -3.45 -0.96 -0.71
N ARG A 177 -4.44 -1.29 0.14
CA ARG A 177 -5.64 -2.03 -0.25
C ARG A 177 -6.56 -1.23 -1.15
N GLN A 178 -6.82 0.03 -0.82
CA GLN A 178 -7.71 0.90 -1.58
C GLN A 178 -7.16 1.18 -2.99
N PRO A 179 -5.90 1.63 -3.20
CA PRO A 179 -5.38 1.78 -4.56
C PRO A 179 -5.26 0.45 -5.31
N ALA A 180 -5.01 -0.68 -4.64
CA ALA A 180 -5.06 -1.99 -5.27
C ALA A 180 -6.46 -2.31 -5.81
N ALA A 181 -7.53 -2.00 -5.04
CA ALA A 181 -8.91 -2.16 -5.48
C ALA A 181 -9.25 -1.31 -6.71
N LEU A 182 -8.87 -0.03 -6.70
CA LEU A 182 -9.21 0.92 -7.77
C LEU A 182 -8.41 0.69 -9.07
N THR A 183 -7.28 -0.01 -8.99
CA THR A 183 -6.43 -0.32 -10.15
C THR A 183 -6.45 -1.79 -10.59
N GLY A 184 -7.24 -2.65 -9.91
CA GLY A 184 -7.43 -4.04 -10.29
C GLY A 184 -6.18 -4.91 -10.09
N ILE A 185 -5.41 -4.67 -9.04
CA ILE A 185 -4.27 -5.49 -8.62
C ILE A 185 -4.49 -6.06 -7.22
N CYS A 186 -3.53 -6.86 -6.73
CA CYS A 186 -3.50 -7.33 -5.36
C CYS A 186 -2.59 -6.47 -4.50
N GLY A 187 -3.04 -6.17 -3.27
CA GLY A 187 -2.24 -5.45 -2.28
C GLY A 187 -2.48 -6.01 -0.89
N LEU A 188 -1.41 -6.29 -0.15
CA LEU A 188 -1.47 -6.87 1.19
C LEU A 188 -0.84 -5.92 2.21
N LYS A 189 -1.63 -5.52 3.21
CA LYS A 189 -1.15 -4.95 4.46
C LYS A 189 -0.98 -6.08 5.47
N PRO A 190 0.24 -6.43 5.87
CA PRO A 190 0.45 -7.48 6.88
C PRO A 190 0.03 -7.02 8.29
N THR A 191 0.05 -7.93 9.23
CA THR A 191 -0.11 -7.65 10.67
C THR A 191 0.86 -6.55 11.10
N TYR A 192 0.38 -5.61 11.90
CA TYR A 192 1.19 -4.50 12.40
C TYR A 192 2.45 -5.02 13.14
N GLY A 193 3.60 -4.47 12.77
CA GLY A 193 4.90 -4.86 13.32
C GLY A 193 5.57 -6.07 12.66
N LEU A 194 4.91 -6.73 11.71
CA LEU A 194 5.51 -7.88 10.99
C LEU A 194 6.62 -7.44 10.02
N VAL A 195 6.48 -6.26 9.40
CA VAL A 195 7.52 -5.62 8.58
C VAL A 195 8.00 -4.38 9.30
N SER A 196 9.32 -4.24 9.45
CA SER A 196 9.94 -3.09 10.13
C SER A 196 9.62 -1.77 9.43
N ARG A 197 9.42 -0.72 10.24
CA ARG A 197 9.21 0.67 9.80
C ARG A 197 10.53 1.47 9.74
N TYR A 198 11.68 0.88 10.07
CA TYR A 198 12.94 1.58 10.00
C TYR A 198 13.22 2.09 8.58
N GLY A 199 13.49 3.39 8.46
CA GLY A 199 13.70 4.08 7.19
C GLY A 199 12.44 4.30 6.33
N MET A 200 11.26 3.89 6.80
CA MET A 200 9.98 4.31 6.29
C MET A 200 9.60 5.64 6.96
N ILE A 201 9.49 6.71 6.19
CA ILE A 201 9.15 8.03 6.73
C ILE A 201 7.74 7.99 7.33
N ALA A 202 7.63 8.33 8.61
CA ALA A 202 6.42 8.10 9.39
C ALA A 202 5.31 9.12 9.07
N PHE A 203 4.09 8.60 8.89
CA PHE A 203 2.85 9.37 8.98
C PHE A 203 2.23 9.22 10.38
N ALA A 204 1.70 8.06 10.72
CA ALA A 204 1.10 7.74 12.01
C ALA A 204 1.71 6.46 12.57
N SER A 205 2.67 6.61 13.47
CA SER A 205 3.57 5.52 13.89
C SER A 205 2.87 4.29 14.47
N SER A 206 1.69 4.45 15.09
CA SER A 206 0.92 3.33 15.65
C SER A 206 0.03 2.62 14.62
N LEU A 207 0.02 3.08 13.36
CA LEU A 207 -0.85 2.56 12.29
C LEU A 207 -0.07 2.19 11.02
N ASP A 208 1.05 2.88 10.74
CA ASP A 208 1.83 2.71 9.52
C ASP A 208 2.36 1.29 9.37
N GLN A 209 2.12 0.69 8.21
CA GLN A 209 2.63 -0.64 7.88
C GLN A 209 3.04 -0.70 6.41
N ALA A 210 4.24 -1.24 6.15
CA ALA A 210 4.70 -1.57 4.80
C ALA A 210 4.11 -2.90 4.32
N GLY A 211 3.91 -3.03 3.01
CA GLY A 211 3.45 -4.29 2.42
C GLY A 211 3.64 -4.36 0.91
N PRO A 212 3.48 -5.56 0.32
CA PRO A 212 3.65 -5.82 -1.10
C PRO A 212 2.40 -5.46 -1.92
N MET A 213 2.64 -5.07 -3.17
CA MET A 213 1.63 -4.86 -4.21
C MET A 213 2.08 -5.61 -5.47
N ALA A 214 1.22 -6.47 -6.01
CA ALA A 214 1.50 -7.30 -7.18
C ALA A 214 0.20 -7.74 -7.87
N ARG A 215 0.28 -8.52 -8.94
CA ARG A 215 -0.91 -8.98 -9.66
C ARG A 215 -1.55 -10.23 -9.08
N THR A 216 -0.78 -11.07 -8.42
CA THR A 216 -1.25 -12.35 -7.89
C THR A 216 -1.00 -12.47 -6.38
N ALA A 217 -1.80 -13.30 -5.72
CA ALA A 217 -1.59 -13.65 -4.31
C ALA A 217 -0.24 -14.38 -4.10
N GLU A 218 0.16 -15.21 -5.05
CA GLU A 218 1.44 -15.91 -5.01
C GLU A 218 2.61 -14.92 -5.04
N ASP A 219 2.57 -13.91 -5.91
CA ASP A 219 3.60 -12.86 -5.99
C ASP A 219 3.66 -12.02 -4.70
N LEU A 220 2.48 -11.72 -4.10
CA LEU A 220 2.45 -11.03 -2.79
C LEU A 220 3.18 -11.83 -1.73
N GLY A 221 2.95 -13.15 -1.67
CA GLY A 221 3.61 -14.04 -0.71
C GLY A 221 5.12 -14.13 -0.95
N LEU A 222 5.56 -14.23 -2.21
CA LEU A 222 6.99 -14.22 -2.56
C LEU A 222 7.68 -12.93 -2.10
N LEU A 223 7.05 -11.77 -2.34
CA LEU A 223 7.62 -10.48 -1.91
C LEU A 223 7.54 -10.31 -0.40
N LEU A 224 6.46 -10.77 0.24
CA LEU A 224 6.32 -10.74 1.70
C LEU A 224 7.41 -11.58 2.39
N ASN A 225 7.77 -12.75 1.86
CA ASN A 225 8.87 -13.58 2.35
C ASN A 225 10.22 -12.82 2.38
N VAL A 226 10.40 -11.89 1.45
CA VAL A 226 11.60 -11.03 1.43
C VAL A 226 11.48 -9.89 2.44
N MET A 227 10.30 -9.22 2.51
CA MET A 227 10.11 -8.00 3.31
C MET A 227 10.09 -8.25 4.83
N VAL A 228 9.60 -9.42 5.25
CA VAL A 228 9.45 -9.76 6.68
C VAL A 228 10.79 -10.09 7.32
N GLY A 229 10.97 -9.63 8.56
CA GLY A 229 12.13 -9.94 9.40
C GLY A 229 12.20 -9.01 10.60
N HIS A 230 12.68 -9.53 11.73
CA HIS A 230 12.89 -8.71 12.92
C HIS A 230 13.97 -7.67 12.68
N ASP A 231 13.73 -6.45 13.13
CA ASP A 231 14.68 -5.35 13.06
C ASP A 231 14.75 -4.63 14.42
N PRO A 232 15.86 -4.73 15.16
CA PRO A 232 16.00 -4.11 16.48
C PRO A 232 15.99 -2.56 16.44
N ARG A 233 16.11 -1.95 15.26
CA ARG A 233 16.04 -0.49 15.09
C ARG A 233 14.58 0.05 15.11
N ASP A 234 13.59 -0.83 14.95
CA ASP A 234 12.16 -0.50 15.12
C ASP A 234 11.61 -1.20 16.36
N SER A 235 11.30 -0.42 17.39
CA SER A 235 10.77 -0.94 18.67
C SER A 235 9.42 -1.68 18.54
N THR A 236 8.74 -1.56 17.41
CA THR A 236 7.48 -2.26 17.12
C THR A 236 7.67 -3.48 16.23
N SER A 237 8.88 -3.71 15.72
CA SER A 237 9.19 -4.90 14.93
C SER A 237 9.12 -6.15 15.80
N LEU A 238 8.31 -7.11 15.35
CA LEU A 238 8.05 -8.33 16.10
C LEU A 238 9.12 -9.38 15.81
N GLU A 239 9.66 -10.00 16.84
CA GLU A 239 10.54 -11.16 16.73
C GLU A 239 9.67 -12.42 16.57
N ARG A 240 9.67 -13.00 15.37
CA ARG A 240 8.90 -14.20 15.03
C ARG A 240 9.77 -15.16 14.22
N PRO A 241 9.52 -16.47 14.30
CA PRO A 241 10.15 -17.45 13.41
C PRO A 241 9.88 -17.10 11.95
N ALA A 242 10.88 -17.27 11.10
CA ALA A 242 10.69 -17.16 9.65
C ALA A 242 9.70 -18.22 9.18
N GLU A 243 8.78 -17.82 8.29
CA GLU A 243 7.81 -18.72 7.70
C GLU A 243 7.71 -18.47 6.19
N ASP A 244 7.28 -19.47 5.44
CA ASP A 244 6.92 -19.31 4.04
C ASP A 244 5.45 -18.92 3.94
N TYR A 245 5.17 -17.70 3.49
CA TYR A 245 3.81 -17.22 3.33
C TYR A 245 3.05 -17.90 2.19
N ASN A 246 3.77 -18.59 1.27
CA ASN A 246 3.17 -19.37 0.19
C ASN A 246 2.93 -20.86 0.54
N ARG A 247 3.28 -21.31 1.75
CA ARG A 247 3.20 -22.72 2.19
C ARG A 247 1.82 -23.36 2.03
N ASP A 248 0.78 -22.56 2.02
CA ASP A 248 -0.60 -23.04 2.06
C ASP A 248 -1.38 -22.79 0.75
N LEU A 249 -0.77 -22.20 -0.29
CA LEU A 249 -1.45 -21.79 -1.52
C LEU A 249 -2.29 -22.90 -2.19
N ALA A 250 -1.83 -24.13 -2.15
CA ALA A 250 -2.52 -25.28 -2.76
C ALA A 250 -3.64 -25.89 -1.88
N LYS A 251 -3.82 -25.44 -0.64
CA LYS A 251 -4.83 -26.00 0.24
C LYS A 251 -6.24 -25.68 -0.23
N PRO A 252 -7.17 -26.68 -0.33
CA PRO A 252 -8.55 -26.43 -0.71
C PRO A 252 -9.29 -25.64 0.39
N LEU A 253 -10.29 -24.85 -0.01
CA LEU A 253 -11.08 -23.99 0.89
C LEU A 253 -12.26 -24.71 1.53
N LYS A 254 -12.40 -26.03 1.35
CA LYS A 254 -13.50 -26.80 1.96
C LYS A 254 -13.51 -26.63 3.48
N GLY A 255 -14.64 -26.14 4.00
CA GLY A 255 -14.84 -25.91 5.43
C GLY A 255 -14.34 -24.56 5.95
N LEU A 256 -13.76 -23.71 5.10
CA LEU A 256 -13.44 -22.32 5.44
C LEU A 256 -14.71 -21.55 5.81
N ARG A 257 -14.70 -20.84 6.94
CA ARG A 257 -15.80 -19.99 7.38
C ARG A 257 -15.48 -18.53 7.01
N VAL A 258 -16.29 -17.95 6.13
CA VAL A 258 -16.19 -16.57 5.67
C VAL A 258 -17.20 -15.70 6.41
N GLY A 259 -16.74 -14.76 7.20
CA GLY A 259 -17.58 -13.78 7.88
C GLY A 259 -17.94 -12.61 6.96
N LEU A 260 -19.22 -12.27 6.85
CA LEU A 260 -19.69 -11.07 6.15
C LEU A 260 -20.26 -10.08 7.16
N PRO A 261 -19.58 -8.95 7.43
CA PRO A 261 -20.13 -7.92 8.29
C PRO A 261 -21.31 -7.23 7.61
N GLN A 262 -22.45 -7.16 8.28
CA GLN A 262 -23.62 -6.47 7.77
C GLN A 262 -23.35 -4.98 7.51
N GLU A 263 -22.46 -4.38 8.30
CA GLU A 263 -22.04 -2.97 8.20
C GLU A 263 -21.31 -2.66 6.89
N PHE A 264 -20.69 -3.66 6.26
CA PHE A 264 -20.01 -3.51 4.96
C PHE A 264 -20.98 -3.37 3.79
N PHE A 265 -22.22 -3.75 3.97
CA PHE A 265 -23.26 -3.75 2.94
C PHE A 265 -24.38 -2.73 3.24
N ALA A 266 -24.09 -1.73 4.06
CA ALA A 266 -24.99 -0.65 4.42
C ALA A 266 -25.20 0.37 3.26
N GLU A 267 -25.90 1.46 3.54
CA GLU A 267 -26.09 2.58 2.63
C GLU A 267 -24.75 3.22 2.26
N GLY A 268 -24.63 3.73 1.03
CA GLY A 268 -23.40 4.35 0.50
C GLY A 268 -22.51 3.40 -0.31
N LEU A 269 -22.72 2.09 -0.26
CA LEU A 269 -22.05 1.13 -1.14
C LEU A 269 -22.69 1.16 -2.53
N SER A 270 -21.89 1.44 -3.59
CA SER A 270 -22.41 1.47 -4.97
C SER A 270 -22.93 0.10 -5.42
N ALA A 271 -23.96 0.09 -6.25
CA ALA A 271 -24.58 -1.14 -6.73
C ALA A 271 -23.60 -2.05 -7.50
N GLY A 272 -22.72 -1.45 -8.30
CA GLY A 272 -21.70 -2.21 -9.07
C GLY A 272 -20.69 -2.91 -8.15
N VAL A 273 -20.22 -2.22 -7.10
CA VAL A 273 -19.31 -2.82 -6.10
C VAL A 273 -20.02 -3.92 -5.32
N ARG A 274 -21.26 -3.67 -4.85
CA ARG A 274 -22.06 -4.68 -4.14
C ARG A 274 -22.19 -5.95 -4.98
N HIS A 275 -22.63 -5.80 -6.24
CA HIS A 275 -22.84 -6.95 -7.14
C HIS A 275 -21.54 -7.77 -7.35
N ALA A 276 -20.42 -7.12 -7.61
CA ALA A 276 -19.15 -7.80 -7.82
C ALA A 276 -18.67 -8.54 -6.57
N VAL A 277 -18.81 -7.93 -5.39
CA VAL A 277 -18.43 -8.56 -4.10
C VAL A 277 -19.35 -9.73 -3.78
N GLU A 278 -20.67 -9.61 -3.96
CA GLU A 278 -21.62 -10.70 -3.75
C GLU A 278 -21.36 -11.88 -4.72
N ALA A 279 -21.02 -11.60 -5.98
CA ALA A 279 -20.63 -12.61 -6.96
C ALA A 279 -19.34 -13.33 -6.52
N ALA A 280 -18.34 -12.60 -6.01
CA ALA A 280 -17.10 -13.19 -5.49
C ALA A 280 -17.37 -14.10 -4.27
N VAL A 281 -18.22 -13.68 -3.34
CA VAL A 281 -18.65 -14.51 -2.21
C VAL A 281 -19.38 -15.78 -2.71
N GLY A 282 -20.17 -15.66 -3.78
CA GLY A 282 -20.79 -16.80 -4.45
C GLY A 282 -19.76 -17.80 -4.98
N GLU A 283 -18.63 -17.33 -5.50
CA GLU A 283 -17.55 -18.20 -5.97
C GLU A 283 -16.85 -18.94 -4.81
N TYR A 284 -16.62 -18.27 -3.68
CA TYR A 284 -16.10 -18.93 -2.49
C TYR A 284 -17.01 -20.04 -1.96
N ARG A 285 -18.35 -19.89 -2.06
CA ARG A 285 -19.30 -20.98 -1.74
C ARG A 285 -19.11 -22.19 -2.65
N LYS A 286 -18.88 -21.99 -3.96
CA LYS A 286 -18.58 -23.08 -4.91
C LYS A 286 -17.25 -23.76 -4.60
N LEU A 287 -16.26 -23.02 -4.08
CA LEU A 287 -14.99 -23.56 -3.60
C LEU A 287 -15.09 -24.30 -2.27
N GLY A 288 -16.29 -24.38 -1.68
CA GLY A 288 -16.58 -25.16 -0.45
C GLY A 288 -16.51 -24.35 0.85
N ALA A 289 -16.44 -23.04 0.78
CA ALA A 289 -16.52 -22.19 1.95
C ALA A 289 -17.95 -22.05 2.47
N THR A 290 -18.10 -21.88 3.78
CA THR A 290 -19.35 -21.55 4.45
C THR A 290 -19.38 -20.06 4.77
N VAL A 291 -20.46 -19.38 4.45
CA VAL A 291 -20.64 -17.95 4.74
C VAL A 291 -21.43 -17.77 6.03
N VAL A 292 -20.95 -16.89 6.90
CA VAL A 292 -21.53 -16.58 8.22
C VAL A 292 -21.76 -15.09 8.31
N ASP A 293 -22.97 -14.67 8.66
CA ASP A 293 -23.27 -13.27 8.95
C ASP A 293 -22.67 -12.89 10.30
N ILE A 294 -21.92 -11.80 10.33
CA ILE A 294 -21.27 -11.25 11.53
C ILE A 294 -21.57 -9.77 11.67
N SER A 295 -21.28 -9.20 12.83
CA SER A 295 -21.43 -7.76 13.09
C SER A 295 -20.14 -7.18 13.67
N LEU A 296 -19.83 -5.93 13.25
CA LEU A 296 -18.73 -5.10 13.75
C LEU A 296 -19.32 -3.77 14.27
N PRO A 297 -20.07 -3.76 15.37
CA PRO A 297 -20.95 -2.66 15.77
C PRO A 297 -20.24 -1.32 16.03
N ASN A 298 -18.93 -1.33 16.36
CA ASN A 298 -18.17 -0.10 16.56
C ASN A 298 -17.44 0.39 15.29
N MET A 299 -17.64 -0.27 14.13
CA MET A 299 -16.96 0.08 12.89
C MET A 299 -17.30 1.50 12.41
N GLU A 300 -18.51 1.98 12.64
CA GLU A 300 -18.95 3.34 12.29
C GLU A 300 -18.09 4.43 12.94
N LEU A 301 -17.45 4.14 14.09
CA LEU A 301 -16.58 5.05 14.80
C LEU A 301 -15.17 5.15 14.18
N SER A 302 -14.83 4.25 13.27
CA SER A 302 -13.45 4.07 12.79
C SER A 302 -12.89 5.31 12.09
N VAL A 303 -13.69 5.97 11.24
CA VAL A 303 -13.27 7.19 10.55
C VAL A 303 -12.98 8.30 11.55
N ALA A 304 -13.88 8.55 12.50
CA ALA A 304 -13.69 9.59 13.51
C ALA A 304 -12.47 9.31 14.41
N VAL A 305 -12.30 8.06 14.85
CA VAL A 305 -11.15 7.62 15.66
C VAL A 305 -9.83 7.81 14.91
N TYR A 306 -9.79 7.40 13.64
CA TYR A 306 -8.61 7.53 12.79
C TYR A 306 -8.21 9.00 12.60
N TYR A 307 -9.17 9.87 12.28
CA TYR A 307 -8.91 11.30 12.04
C TYR A 307 -8.65 12.12 13.31
N VAL A 308 -8.72 11.50 14.48
CA VAL A 308 -8.14 12.02 15.73
C VAL A 308 -6.71 11.50 15.91
N LEU A 309 -6.49 10.18 15.82
CA LEU A 309 -5.21 9.55 16.12
C LEU A 309 -4.13 9.86 15.07
N ALA A 310 -4.44 9.68 13.79
CA ALA A 310 -3.46 9.83 12.74
C ALA A 310 -2.93 11.27 12.60
N PRO A 311 -3.77 12.33 12.61
CA PRO A 311 -3.28 13.71 12.65
C PRO A 311 -2.48 14.04 13.92
N ALA A 312 -2.86 13.52 15.10
CA ALA A 312 -2.12 13.72 16.34
C ALA A 312 -0.69 13.18 16.22
N GLU A 313 -0.54 11.95 15.73
CA GLU A 313 0.78 11.34 15.51
C GLU A 313 1.55 12.03 14.39
N ALA A 314 0.88 12.45 13.30
CA ALA A 314 1.48 13.20 12.20
C ALA A 314 2.07 14.52 12.67
N SER A 315 1.34 15.29 13.51
CA SER A 315 1.83 16.57 14.02
C SER A 315 3.14 16.42 14.79
N SER A 316 3.29 15.32 15.53
CA SER A 316 4.53 14.97 16.25
C SER A 316 5.63 14.49 15.26
N ASN A 317 5.30 13.54 14.37
CA ASN A 317 6.26 12.95 13.45
C ASN A 317 6.82 13.98 12.45
N LEU A 318 6.01 14.89 11.94
CA LEU A 318 6.44 15.87 10.96
C LEU A 318 7.08 17.13 11.58
N SER A 319 7.19 17.21 12.89
CA SER A 319 7.86 18.32 13.58
C SER A 319 9.37 18.43 13.22
N ARG A 320 9.97 17.31 12.84
CA ARG A 320 11.40 17.21 12.45
C ARG A 320 11.74 17.82 11.09
N PHE A 321 10.74 18.06 10.25
CA PHE A 321 10.93 18.65 8.92
C PHE A 321 10.79 20.16 8.99
N ASP A 322 11.91 20.85 9.12
CA ASP A 322 12.00 22.31 9.39
C ASP A 322 12.92 23.06 8.42
N GLY A 323 13.58 22.36 7.49
CA GLY A 323 14.50 22.93 6.52
C GLY A 323 15.87 23.34 7.08
N VAL A 324 16.20 22.91 8.34
CA VAL A 324 17.49 23.29 8.97
C VAL A 324 18.62 22.39 8.55
N ARG A 325 18.46 21.08 8.65
CA ARG A 325 19.51 20.10 8.33
C ARG A 325 19.40 19.54 6.94
N TYR A 326 18.17 19.37 6.45
CA TYR A 326 17.85 18.82 5.15
C TYR A 326 16.47 19.30 4.69
N GLY A 327 16.13 19.06 3.44
CA GLY A 327 14.86 19.43 2.87
C GLY A 327 14.78 20.88 2.40
N HIS A 328 13.56 21.32 2.09
CA HIS A 328 13.29 22.67 1.63
C HIS A 328 13.51 23.71 2.73
N ARG A 329 14.28 24.74 2.42
CA ARG A 329 14.44 25.94 3.25
C ARG A 329 13.95 27.16 2.47
N ALA A 330 13.19 28.03 3.10
CA ALA A 330 12.79 29.31 2.51
C ALA A 330 14.01 30.14 2.11
N ALA A 331 13.96 30.72 0.92
CA ALA A 331 15.07 31.50 0.38
C ALA A 331 15.29 32.84 1.10
N ALA A 332 14.21 33.41 1.68
CA ALA A 332 14.25 34.69 2.40
C ALA A 332 13.49 34.58 3.72
N TYR A 333 14.11 35.04 4.79
CA TYR A 333 13.54 35.10 6.15
C TYR A 333 14.22 36.21 6.97
N THR A 334 13.56 36.70 7.98
CA THR A 334 14.07 37.83 8.83
C THR A 334 14.84 37.32 10.04
N ASP A 335 14.42 36.19 10.63
CA ASP A 335 15.03 35.58 11.80
C ASP A 335 14.82 34.06 11.80
N LEU A 336 15.31 33.37 12.82
CA LEU A 336 15.22 31.91 12.93
C LEU A 336 13.77 31.42 12.99
N LEU A 337 12.91 32.13 13.71
CA LEU A 337 11.49 31.74 13.82
C LEU A 337 10.75 31.91 12.48
N ASP A 338 11.03 32.99 11.77
CA ASP A 338 10.48 33.25 10.45
C ASP A 338 11.00 32.21 9.44
N MET A 339 12.27 31.80 9.52
CA MET A 339 12.82 30.71 8.71
C MET A 339 12.03 29.41 8.90
N TYR A 340 11.76 28.98 10.13
CA TYR A 340 10.96 27.78 10.41
C TYR A 340 9.55 27.89 9.84
N LYS A 341 8.88 29.03 10.10
CA LYS A 341 7.51 29.26 9.64
C LYS A 341 7.41 29.20 8.12
N ARG A 342 8.29 29.94 7.41
CA ARG A 342 8.27 30.00 5.94
C ARG A 342 8.65 28.66 5.32
N SER A 343 9.72 28.02 5.78
CA SER A 343 10.16 26.73 5.25
C SER A 343 9.04 25.67 5.33
N ARG A 344 8.35 25.59 6.47
CA ARG A 344 7.22 24.67 6.64
C ARG A 344 5.99 25.09 5.85
N ALA A 345 5.67 26.39 5.79
CA ALA A 345 4.54 26.90 5.01
C ALA A 345 4.69 26.67 3.51
N GLU A 346 5.91 26.81 2.99
CA GLU A 346 6.25 26.59 1.58
C GLU A 346 6.44 25.10 1.24
N GLY A 347 7.01 24.33 2.19
CA GLY A 347 7.41 22.94 1.98
C GLY A 347 6.25 21.94 2.05
N PHE A 348 5.25 22.19 2.91
CA PHE A 348 4.09 21.32 3.06
C PHE A 348 2.90 21.75 2.24
N GLY A 349 2.22 20.79 1.61
CA GLY A 349 0.96 20.98 0.92
C GLY A 349 -0.23 21.23 1.86
N ALA A 350 -1.38 21.55 1.28
CA ALA A 350 -2.57 21.96 2.03
C ALA A 350 -3.12 20.88 2.97
N GLU A 351 -3.18 19.61 2.51
CA GLU A 351 -3.71 18.50 3.30
C GLU A 351 -2.79 18.19 4.49
N VAL A 352 -1.49 18.14 4.27
CA VAL A 352 -0.50 17.91 5.34
C VAL A 352 -0.59 19.01 6.41
N LYS A 353 -0.66 20.28 5.99
CA LYS A 353 -0.84 21.43 6.93
C LYS A 353 -2.13 21.29 7.72
N ARG A 354 -3.25 20.90 7.09
CA ARG A 354 -4.53 20.68 7.76
C ARG A 354 -4.39 19.62 8.85
N ARG A 355 -3.79 18.46 8.54
CA ARG A 355 -3.61 17.37 9.52
C ARG A 355 -2.64 17.75 10.64
N ILE A 356 -1.57 18.49 10.38
CA ILE A 356 -0.68 19.01 11.42
C ILE A 356 -1.45 19.94 12.37
N LEU A 357 -2.29 20.83 11.85
CA LEU A 357 -3.09 21.75 12.67
C LEU A 357 -4.11 21.00 13.54
N ILE A 358 -4.85 20.05 12.94
CA ILE A 358 -5.80 19.20 13.69
C ILE A 358 -5.07 18.43 14.80
N GLY A 359 -3.94 17.80 14.46
CA GLY A 359 -3.15 17.02 15.42
C GLY A 359 -2.62 17.86 16.57
N THR A 360 -2.11 19.05 16.28
CA THR A 360 -1.62 20.01 17.28
C THR A 360 -2.75 20.42 18.22
N TYR A 361 -3.95 20.68 17.68
CA TYR A 361 -5.13 21.00 18.47
C TYR A 361 -5.54 19.84 19.39
N VAL A 362 -5.63 18.62 18.84
CA VAL A 362 -6.01 17.40 19.59
C VAL A 362 -5.04 17.11 20.74
N LEU A 363 -3.75 17.41 20.57
CA LEU A 363 -2.71 17.19 21.59
C LEU A 363 -2.57 18.34 22.56
N SER A 364 -3.29 19.47 22.37
CA SER A 364 -3.17 20.64 23.24
C SER A 364 -3.83 20.42 24.61
N HIS A 365 -3.44 21.26 25.59
CA HIS A 365 -3.96 21.21 26.95
C HIS A 365 -5.50 21.32 26.97
N GLY A 366 -6.15 20.44 27.74
CA GLY A 366 -7.60 20.35 27.84
C GLY A 366 -8.30 19.53 26.77
N TYR A 367 -7.65 19.27 25.62
CA TYR A 367 -8.21 18.47 24.53
C TYR A 367 -7.62 17.07 24.42
N TYR A 368 -6.42 16.85 24.96
CA TYR A 368 -5.73 15.57 24.94
C TYR A 368 -6.59 14.42 25.51
N ASP A 369 -7.14 14.59 26.70
CA ASP A 369 -7.98 13.58 27.35
C ASP A 369 -9.33 13.43 26.65
N ALA A 370 -9.92 14.58 26.21
CA ALA A 370 -11.23 14.59 25.57
C ALA A 370 -11.24 13.93 24.20
N TYR A 371 -10.16 14.05 23.44
CA TYR A 371 -10.06 13.52 22.06
C TYR A 371 -9.10 12.35 21.96
N TYR A 372 -7.80 12.53 22.22
CA TYR A 372 -6.79 11.51 21.96
C TYR A 372 -6.99 10.26 22.84
N ILE A 373 -7.11 10.42 24.14
CA ILE A 373 -7.33 9.29 25.06
C ILE A 373 -8.67 8.61 24.78
N ARG A 374 -9.71 9.40 24.50
CA ARG A 374 -11.02 8.83 24.13
C ARG A 374 -10.93 8.00 22.84
N ALA A 375 -10.24 8.51 21.80
CA ALA A 375 -10.02 7.79 20.56
C ALA A 375 -9.24 6.48 20.77
N GLN A 376 -8.23 6.45 21.64
CA GLN A 376 -7.51 5.22 22.00
C GLN A 376 -8.42 4.19 22.69
N LYS A 377 -9.34 4.64 23.55
CA LYS A 377 -10.35 3.75 24.16
C LYS A 377 -11.30 3.16 23.12
N LEU A 378 -11.79 3.98 22.19
CA LEU A 378 -12.66 3.53 21.09
C LEU A 378 -11.93 2.59 20.13
N ARG A 379 -10.66 2.86 19.81
CA ARG A 379 -9.80 1.95 19.04
C ARG A 379 -9.79 0.53 19.62
N ARG A 380 -9.73 0.41 20.95
CA ARG A 380 -9.78 -0.88 21.63
C ARG A 380 -11.13 -1.59 21.47
N LEU A 381 -12.24 -0.86 21.42
CA LEU A 381 -13.57 -1.45 21.18
C LEU A 381 -13.66 -1.97 19.73
N ILE A 382 -13.17 -1.20 18.75
CA ILE A 382 -13.11 -1.64 17.34
C ILE A 382 -12.28 -2.92 17.21
N ALA A 383 -11.10 -2.99 17.84
CA ALA A 383 -10.28 -4.21 17.84
C ALA A 383 -10.99 -5.41 18.48
N ARG A 384 -11.80 -5.17 19.52
CA ARG A 384 -12.59 -6.21 20.19
C ARG A 384 -13.67 -6.78 19.28
N ASP A 385 -14.34 -5.97 18.46
CA ASP A 385 -15.35 -6.46 17.51
C ASP A 385 -14.75 -7.52 16.58
N PHE A 386 -13.56 -7.26 16.01
CA PHE A 386 -12.86 -8.26 15.20
C PHE A 386 -12.50 -9.51 15.98
N ALA A 387 -12.02 -9.38 17.23
CA ALA A 387 -11.68 -10.53 18.06
C ALA A 387 -12.91 -11.43 18.35
N GLU A 388 -14.10 -10.83 18.54
CA GLU A 388 -15.34 -11.58 18.69
C GLU A 388 -15.79 -12.22 17.36
N ALA A 389 -15.65 -11.50 16.24
CA ALA A 389 -15.99 -12.00 14.91
C ALA A 389 -15.12 -13.21 14.52
N PHE A 390 -13.83 -13.20 14.80
CA PHE A 390 -12.92 -14.33 14.52
C PHE A 390 -13.15 -15.58 15.36
N LYS A 391 -14.01 -15.56 16.36
CA LYS A 391 -14.51 -16.79 17.01
C LYS A 391 -15.51 -17.54 16.12
N GLN A 392 -16.16 -16.84 15.19
CA GLN A 392 -17.24 -17.36 14.35
C GLN A 392 -16.77 -17.67 12.93
N CYS A 393 -15.70 -17.01 12.44
CA CYS A 393 -15.17 -17.14 11.07
C CYS A 393 -13.65 -17.24 11.07
N ASP A 394 -13.10 -17.67 9.92
CA ASP A 394 -11.66 -17.85 9.72
C ASP A 394 -11.07 -16.67 8.94
N VAL A 395 -11.85 -16.04 8.07
CA VAL A 395 -11.55 -14.78 7.36
C VAL A 395 -12.82 -13.93 7.28
N ILE A 396 -12.64 -12.61 7.20
CA ILE A 396 -13.74 -11.66 6.99
C ILE A 396 -13.61 -11.11 5.57
N MET A 397 -14.73 -10.99 4.86
CA MET A 397 -14.75 -10.47 3.49
C MET A 397 -15.75 -9.32 3.34
N GLY A 398 -15.46 -8.45 2.37
CA GLY A 398 -16.35 -7.35 1.98
C GLY A 398 -15.73 -6.44 0.91
N PRO A 399 -16.37 -5.33 0.57
CA PRO A 399 -15.79 -4.37 -0.36
C PRO A 399 -14.53 -3.72 0.22
N THR A 400 -13.56 -3.41 -0.63
CA THR A 400 -12.37 -2.64 -0.21
C THR A 400 -12.66 -1.13 -0.21
N SER A 401 -13.44 -0.65 -1.18
CA SER A 401 -13.85 0.74 -1.33
C SER A 401 -15.36 0.82 -1.61
N PRO A 402 -16.05 1.89 -1.18
CA PRO A 402 -17.48 2.02 -1.43
C PRO A 402 -17.86 2.22 -2.91
N THR A 403 -16.93 2.74 -3.71
CA THR A 403 -17.09 2.98 -5.15
C THR A 403 -15.86 2.47 -5.89
N THR A 404 -15.96 2.35 -7.21
CA THR A 404 -14.82 2.27 -8.11
C THR A 404 -14.08 3.61 -8.19
N ALA A 405 -13.04 3.72 -9.01
CA ALA A 405 -12.27 4.95 -9.17
C ALA A 405 -13.18 6.13 -9.58
N PHE A 406 -13.04 7.26 -8.91
CA PHE A 406 -13.73 8.51 -9.19
C PHE A 406 -12.84 9.45 -10.01
N ARG A 407 -13.42 10.53 -10.58
CA ARG A 407 -12.68 11.45 -11.44
C ARG A 407 -11.65 12.27 -10.65
N LEU A 408 -10.57 12.63 -11.32
CA LEU A 408 -9.60 13.60 -10.79
C LEU A 408 -10.31 14.92 -10.46
N GLY A 409 -10.05 15.45 -9.27
CA GLY A 409 -10.64 16.70 -8.75
C GLY A 409 -12.03 16.55 -8.14
N GLU A 410 -12.73 15.43 -8.32
CA GLU A 410 -14.13 15.25 -7.92
C GLU A 410 -14.35 15.43 -6.41
N LYS A 411 -13.43 14.94 -5.59
CA LYS A 411 -13.55 15.00 -4.11
C LYS A 411 -12.63 16.05 -3.47
N SER A 412 -11.95 16.86 -4.26
CA SER A 412 -10.94 17.81 -3.75
C SER A 412 -11.54 18.95 -2.91
N ALA A 413 -12.81 19.30 -3.12
CA ALA A 413 -13.51 20.37 -2.40
C ALA A 413 -14.04 19.94 -1.04
N ASP A 414 -14.26 18.63 -0.81
CA ASP A 414 -14.83 18.10 0.43
C ASP A 414 -13.92 17.01 1.01
N PRO A 415 -13.07 17.35 2.01
CA PRO A 415 -12.19 16.38 2.65
C PRO A 415 -12.94 15.20 3.29
N VAL A 416 -14.18 15.39 3.78
CA VAL A 416 -14.94 14.33 4.43
C VAL A 416 -15.33 13.24 3.41
N GLN A 417 -15.73 13.62 2.20
CA GLN A 417 -16.01 12.66 1.14
C GLN A 417 -14.76 11.86 0.71
N MET A 418 -13.60 12.51 0.72
CA MET A 418 -12.33 11.80 0.49
C MET A 418 -12.07 10.79 1.61
N TYR A 419 -12.28 11.17 2.87
CA TYR A 419 -12.06 10.31 4.03
C TYR A 419 -12.99 9.10 4.07
N LEU A 420 -14.21 9.23 3.61
CA LEU A 420 -15.17 8.12 3.49
C LEU A 420 -14.77 7.09 2.42
N SER A 421 -13.83 7.40 1.53
CA SER A 421 -13.29 6.41 0.58
C SER A 421 -12.59 5.24 1.27
N ASP A 422 -12.13 5.42 2.51
CA ASP A 422 -11.41 4.41 3.30
C ASP A 422 -12.27 3.77 4.41
N ILE A 423 -13.59 3.96 4.38
CA ILE A 423 -14.50 3.52 5.44
C ILE A 423 -14.38 2.03 5.77
N TYR A 424 -14.09 1.17 4.79
CA TYR A 424 -13.98 -0.28 4.97
C TYR A 424 -12.55 -0.75 5.35
N THR A 425 -11.54 0.11 5.20
CA THR A 425 -10.15 -0.26 5.41
C THR A 425 -9.59 0.22 6.75
N ILE A 426 -10.02 1.38 7.23
CA ILE A 426 -9.50 2.05 8.44
C ILE A 426 -9.60 1.17 9.69
N ALA A 427 -10.72 0.49 9.90
CA ALA A 427 -10.94 -0.35 11.08
C ALA A 427 -9.87 -1.44 11.24
N VAL A 428 -9.41 -2.01 10.12
CA VAL A 428 -8.36 -3.04 10.07
C VAL A 428 -7.02 -2.49 10.57
N ASN A 429 -6.68 -1.24 10.22
CA ASN A 429 -5.47 -0.57 10.72
C ASN A 429 -5.58 -0.26 12.22
N LEU A 430 -6.73 0.25 12.67
CA LEU A 430 -6.99 0.53 14.08
C LEU A 430 -6.86 -0.73 14.93
N ALA A 431 -7.31 -1.86 14.42
CA ALA A 431 -7.16 -3.16 15.07
C ALA A 431 -5.76 -3.77 14.93
N GLY A 432 -4.92 -3.29 14.02
CA GLY A 432 -3.58 -3.86 13.75
C GLY A 432 -3.59 -5.19 12.98
N LEU A 433 -4.73 -5.59 12.42
CA LEU A 433 -4.94 -6.84 11.70
C LEU A 433 -4.34 -6.82 10.29
N PRO A 434 -4.00 -8.00 9.71
CA PRO A 434 -3.67 -8.09 8.30
C PRO A 434 -4.93 -7.92 7.45
N GLY A 435 -4.77 -7.32 6.28
CA GLY A 435 -5.84 -7.14 5.30
C GLY A 435 -5.29 -7.08 3.89
N MET A 436 -5.99 -7.62 2.92
CA MET A 436 -5.60 -7.55 1.52
C MET A 436 -6.79 -7.19 0.63
N SER A 437 -6.50 -6.64 -0.53
CA SER A 437 -7.46 -6.44 -1.62
C SER A 437 -7.04 -7.26 -2.82
N ILE A 438 -8.01 -7.90 -3.46
CA ILE A 438 -7.84 -8.61 -4.73
C ILE A 438 -8.92 -8.16 -5.72
N PRO A 439 -8.65 -8.15 -7.04
CA PRO A 439 -9.67 -7.84 -8.03
C PRO A 439 -10.76 -8.91 -8.06
N CYS A 440 -12.02 -8.49 -8.08
CA CYS A 440 -13.17 -9.40 -8.06
C CYS A 440 -14.24 -9.09 -9.12
N GLY A 441 -14.01 -8.13 -9.99
CA GLY A 441 -14.94 -7.74 -11.05
C GLY A 441 -14.67 -6.35 -11.57
N PHE A 442 -15.63 -5.89 -12.38
CA PHE A 442 -15.68 -4.53 -12.92
C PHE A 442 -17.08 -3.96 -12.75
N ASP A 443 -17.17 -2.65 -12.64
CA ASP A 443 -18.47 -1.96 -12.70
C ASP A 443 -18.95 -1.78 -14.15
N SER A 444 -20.11 -1.14 -14.32
CA SER A 444 -20.69 -0.86 -15.65
C SER A 444 -19.84 0.11 -16.49
N SER A 445 -18.92 0.83 -15.90
CA SER A 445 -17.98 1.74 -16.58
C SER A 445 -16.67 1.07 -16.97
N GLY A 446 -16.52 -0.23 -16.66
CA GLY A 446 -15.30 -0.99 -16.91
C GLY A 446 -14.17 -0.68 -15.93
N LEU A 447 -14.47 -0.11 -14.76
CA LEU A 447 -13.50 0.15 -13.71
C LEU A 447 -13.44 -1.00 -12.70
N PRO A 448 -12.23 -1.35 -12.21
CA PRO A 448 -12.03 -2.49 -11.32
C PRO A 448 -12.75 -2.34 -9.97
N VAL A 449 -13.16 -3.48 -9.42
CA VAL A 449 -13.69 -3.65 -8.07
C VAL A 449 -12.78 -4.56 -7.26
N GLY A 450 -12.45 -4.16 -6.03
CA GLY A 450 -11.64 -4.94 -5.10
C GLY A 450 -12.48 -5.62 -4.01
N LEU A 451 -12.24 -6.92 -3.81
CA LEU A 451 -12.69 -7.67 -2.65
C LEU A 451 -11.64 -7.54 -1.55
N GLN A 452 -12.05 -7.11 -0.35
CA GLN A 452 -11.20 -7.12 0.82
C GLN A 452 -11.29 -8.48 1.54
N ILE A 453 -10.13 -9.03 1.91
CA ILE A 453 -9.99 -10.20 2.76
C ILE A 453 -9.22 -9.76 4.00
N ILE A 454 -9.80 -9.98 5.19
CA ILE A 454 -9.20 -9.62 6.48
C ILE A 454 -8.93 -10.92 7.23
N GLY A 455 -7.69 -11.11 7.68
CA GLY A 455 -7.27 -12.25 8.51
C GLY A 455 -7.16 -11.89 9.99
N ASN A 456 -7.09 -12.90 10.84
CA ASN A 456 -6.66 -12.72 12.22
C ASN A 456 -5.16 -12.41 12.26
N TYR A 457 -4.64 -11.99 13.40
CA TYR A 457 -3.21 -11.70 13.57
C TYR A 457 -2.36 -12.88 13.09
N PHE A 458 -1.38 -12.60 12.22
CA PHE A 458 -0.39 -13.54 11.67
C PHE A 458 -1.00 -14.64 10.77
N ASP A 459 -2.16 -14.40 10.20
CA ASP A 459 -2.85 -15.33 9.30
C ASP A 459 -2.64 -15.01 7.80
N GLU A 460 -1.55 -14.29 7.47
CA GLU A 460 -1.23 -13.86 6.11
C GLU A 460 -1.19 -15.05 5.14
N ALA A 461 -0.62 -16.18 5.54
CA ALA A 461 -0.55 -17.36 4.67
C ALA A 461 -1.94 -17.92 4.33
N ARG A 462 -2.90 -17.92 5.28
CA ARG A 462 -4.28 -18.30 5.01
C ARG A 462 -4.96 -17.31 4.08
N MET A 463 -4.76 -16.00 4.28
CA MET A 463 -5.32 -14.98 3.41
C MET A 463 -4.81 -15.13 1.97
N LEU A 464 -3.51 -15.39 1.79
CA LEU A 464 -2.90 -15.64 0.49
C LEU A 464 -3.43 -16.92 -0.17
N ASN A 465 -3.62 -18.00 0.61
CA ASN A 465 -4.29 -19.21 0.12
C ASN A 465 -5.71 -18.92 -0.36
N VAL A 466 -6.52 -18.22 0.45
CA VAL A 466 -7.90 -17.86 0.11
C VAL A 466 -7.96 -17.03 -1.18
N ALA A 467 -7.07 -16.05 -1.33
CA ALA A 467 -6.96 -15.25 -2.54
C ALA A 467 -6.48 -16.07 -3.75
N HIS A 468 -5.48 -16.92 -3.56
CA HIS A 468 -4.93 -17.76 -4.63
C HIS A 468 -5.95 -18.75 -5.16
N GLN A 469 -6.70 -19.43 -4.30
CA GLN A 469 -7.76 -20.38 -4.72
C GLN A 469 -8.87 -19.66 -5.52
N TYR A 470 -9.21 -18.43 -5.17
CA TYR A 470 -10.11 -17.59 -5.95
C TYR A 470 -9.54 -17.23 -7.32
N GLN A 471 -8.24 -16.93 -7.40
CA GLN A 471 -7.54 -16.62 -8.64
C GLN A 471 -7.41 -17.83 -9.57
N LEU A 472 -7.38 -19.06 -9.05
CA LEU A 472 -7.44 -20.28 -9.84
C LEU A 472 -8.84 -20.52 -10.44
N ALA A 473 -9.89 -20.02 -9.80
CA ALA A 473 -11.28 -20.17 -10.24
C ALA A 473 -11.76 -19.01 -11.14
N THR A 474 -11.01 -17.89 -11.20
CA THR A 474 -11.40 -16.67 -11.91
C THR A 474 -10.22 -16.06 -12.66
N ASP A 475 -10.49 -15.09 -13.56
CA ASP A 475 -9.47 -14.46 -14.39
C ASP A 475 -9.27 -12.95 -14.11
N TRP A 476 -9.91 -12.40 -13.09
CA TRP A 476 -9.91 -10.95 -12.82
C TRP A 476 -8.52 -10.36 -12.68
N HIS A 477 -7.60 -11.07 -12.04
CA HIS A 477 -6.19 -10.68 -11.83
C HIS A 477 -5.33 -10.72 -13.11
N GLN A 478 -5.80 -11.41 -14.17
CA GLN A 478 -5.11 -11.51 -15.45
C GLN A 478 -5.43 -10.35 -16.38
N ARG A 479 -6.56 -9.70 -16.15
CA ARG A 479 -7.02 -8.58 -16.98
C ARG A 479 -6.09 -7.38 -16.84
N ALA A 480 -5.93 -6.66 -17.93
CA ALA A 480 -5.03 -5.50 -18.01
C ALA A 480 -5.75 -4.32 -18.67
N PRO A 481 -5.41 -3.08 -18.28
CA PRO A 481 -5.89 -1.89 -18.95
C PRO A 481 -5.41 -1.85 -20.42
N ALA A 482 -6.13 -1.12 -21.26
CA ALA A 482 -5.75 -0.92 -22.65
C ALA A 482 -4.34 -0.29 -22.73
N GLY A 483 -3.48 -0.80 -23.60
CA GLY A 483 -2.09 -0.34 -23.74
C GLY A 483 -1.08 -0.99 -22.79
N ALA A 484 -1.52 -1.77 -21.80
CA ALA A 484 -0.64 -2.52 -20.90
C ALA A 484 -0.41 -3.98 -21.35
N GLN A 485 -0.94 -4.36 -22.51
CA GLN A 485 -0.85 -5.72 -23.11
C GLN A 485 0.48 -5.95 -23.83
#